data_5d4653fa7966dacc6093a2041f4458ad
#
_entry.id   5d4653fa7966dacc6093a2041f4458ad
#
_cell.length_a   1.000
_cell.length_b   1.000
_cell.length_c   1.000
_cell.angle_alpha   90.00
_cell.angle_beta   90.00
_cell.angle_gamma   90.00
#
_symmetry.space_group_name_H-M   'P 1'
#
loop_
_entity.id
_entity.type
_entity.pdbx_description
1 polymer ?
#
loop_
_entity_poly.entity_id
_entity_poly.type
_entity_poly.pdbx_seq_one_letter_code
_entity_poly.pdbx_strand_id
1 'polypeptide(L)'
;MKKDSKGLKYKQRTISVWNEVAPFYHKRWAKNEVGPFGVTKKLLDMSKIKKNNTVLDLACGTGLVTKKLIRKVGSKGHINAIDSSESAIKIAKKWTGDVKNLHFVRADAEKVHFNTKFDSITCQYALFFFPNEQKVLKNMKKMMKENGTITLAVHGKYNVPYFDCILESVKKFIPDYLPKYPEMDRFGTKETFSAAIKNAGFSKIIVKKFVFKYSPGTFSEYWNNYKKHLSKPLKEKFDSLTKFQKANLREMVKDKTLEYTKKDGKIVFPWEVLVLTAKNQ
;
A
#
# COMPACT_ATOMS: atom_id res chain seq x y z
N MET A 1 9.98 25.04 -11.25
CA MET A 1 8.75 25.41 -10.51
C MET A 1 7.50 24.61 -10.88
N LYS A 2 7.15 24.33 -12.16
CA LYS A 2 5.90 23.59 -12.53
C LYS A 2 5.83 22.13 -12.04
N LYS A 3 6.94 21.42 -11.91
CA LYS A 3 6.99 20.00 -11.47
C LYS A 3 6.63 19.81 -9.98
N ASP A 4 6.95 20.80 -9.16
CA ASP A 4 6.70 20.79 -7.70
C ASP A 4 5.20 20.98 -7.37
N SER A 5 4.49 21.80 -8.16
CA SER A 5 3.05 22.05 -7.97
C SER A 5 2.18 20.83 -8.28
N LYS A 6 2.55 20.01 -9.28
CA LYS A 6 1.82 18.78 -9.66
C LYS A 6 1.96 17.71 -8.58
N GLY A 7 3.17 17.53 -8.05
CA GLY A 7 3.43 16.60 -6.96
C GLY A 7 2.70 16.99 -5.68
N LEU A 8 2.66 18.29 -5.35
CA LEU A 8 1.93 18.79 -4.18
C LEU A 8 0.42 18.55 -4.29
N LYS A 9 -0.19 18.89 -5.44
CA LYS A 9 -1.62 18.64 -5.69
C LYS A 9 -1.96 17.15 -5.59
N TYR A 10 -1.13 16.29 -6.18
CA TYR A 10 -1.31 14.84 -6.07
C TYR A 10 -1.25 14.37 -4.61
N LYS A 11 -0.26 14.84 -3.85
CA LYS A 11 -0.10 14.50 -2.43
C LYS A 11 -1.33 14.90 -1.60
N GLN A 12 -1.81 16.14 -1.77
CA GLN A 12 -3.01 16.64 -1.08
C GLN A 12 -4.24 15.79 -1.40
N ARG A 13 -4.44 15.46 -2.68
CA ARG A 13 -5.52 14.58 -3.12
C ARG A 13 -5.40 13.17 -2.50
N THR A 14 -4.20 12.60 -2.50
CA THR A 14 -3.95 11.27 -1.92
C THR A 14 -4.28 11.24 -0.43
N ILE A 15 -3.86 12.27 0.33
CA ILE A 15 -4.19 12.40 1.76
C ILE A 15 -5.71 12.50 1.98
N SER A 16 -6.40 13.31 1.18
CA SER A 16 -7.86 13.45 1.24
C SER A 16 -8.57 12.11 1.00
N VAL A 17 -8.18 11.39 -0.05
CA VAL A 17 -8.73 10.06 -0.36
C VAL A 17 -8.48 9.07 0.79
N TRP A 18 -7.25 9.04 1.33
CA TRP A 18 -6.95 8.14 2.45
C TRP A 18 -7.66 8.50 3.74
N ASN A 19 -7.93 9.79 4.01
CA ASN A 19 -8.78 10.18 5.14
C ASN A 19 -10.22 9.66 5.00
N GLU A 20 -10.75 9.61 3.77
CA GLU A 20 -12.09 9.10 3.48
C GLU A 20 -12.16 7.56 3.55
N VAL A 21 -11.20 6.87 2.93
CA VAL A 21 -11.28 5.42 2.73
C VAL A 21 -10.68 4.59 3.88
N ALA A 22 -9.90 5.18 4.78
CA ALA A 22 -9.20 4.47 5.85
C ALA A 22 -10.11 3.60 6.74
N PRO A 23 -11.32 4.03 7.16
CA PRO A 23 -12.19 3.18 7.98
C PRO A 23 -12.61 1.91 7.26
N PHE A 24 -12.94 2.03 5.98
CA PHE A 24 -13.33 0.89 5.16
C PHE A 24 -12.15 -0.03 4.87
N TYR A 25 -11.01 0.53 4.46
CA TYR A 25 -9.77 -0.19 4.26
C TYR A 25 -9.38 -1.02 5.50
N HIS A 26 -9.48 -0.42 6.68
CA HIS A 26 -9.22 -1.10 7.94
C HIS A 26 -10.12 -2.32 8.13
N LYS A 27 -11.44 -2.11 8.03
CA LYS A 27 -12.43 -3.17 8.25
C LYS A 27 -12.30 -4.31 7.25
N ARG A 28 -12.08 -3.97 5.98
CA ARG A 28 -12.07 -4.97 4.91
C ARG A 28 -10.75 -5.71 4.78
N TRP A 29 -9.64 -4.99 4.83
CA TRP A 29 -8.34 -5.49 4.46
C TRP A 29 -7.41 -5.68 5.64
N ALA A 30 -7.06 -4.59 6.31
CA ALA A 30 -5.99 -4.60 7.29
C ALA A 30 -6.31 -5.46 8.52
N LYS A 31 -7.52 -5.33 9.08
CA LYS A 31 -7.93 -6.07 10.28
C LYS A 31 -7.98 -7.58 10.04
N ASN A 32 -8.38 -8.01 8.86
CA ASN A 32 -8.60 -9.43 8.53
C ASN A 32 -7.41 -10.08 7.85
N GLU A 33 -6.39 -9.32 7.47
CA GLU A 33 -5.17 -9.79 6.77
C GLU A 33 -5.49 -10.64 5.52
N VAL A 34 -6.57 -10.31 4.81
CA VAL A 34 -7.01 -11.08 3.66
C VAL A 34 -6.22 -10.78 2.39
N GLY A 35 -6.10 -11.76 1.51
CA GLY A 35 -5.47 -11.62 0.21
C GLY A 35 -4.02 -11.12 0.32
N PRO A 36 -3.69 -9.97 -0.31
CA PRO A 36 -2.32 -9.46 -0.34
C PRO A 36 -1.77 -9.07 1.04
N PHE A 37 -2.63 -8.88 2.05
CA PHE A 37 -2.19 -8.52 3.40
C PHE A 37 -1.54 -9.67 4.18
N GLY A 38 -1.67 -10.91 3.70
CA GLY A 38 -0.85 -12.04 4.15
C GLY A 38 0.66 -11.80 3.98
N VAL A 39 1.05 -10.84 3.12
CA VAL A 39 2.44 -10.41 2.94
C VAL A 39 3.05 -9.81 4.21
N THR A 40 2.26 -9.27 5.14
CA THR A 40 2.78 -8.63 6.36
C THR A 40 3.70 -9.58 7.14
N LYS A 41 3.34 -10.86 7.21
CA LYS A 41 4.22 -11.87 7.82
C LYS A 41 5.55 -11.99 7.06
N LYS A 42 5.51 -12.06 5.73
CA LYS A 42 6.71 -12.17 4.88
C LYS A 42 7.60 -10.93 4.97
N LEU A 43 7.01 -9.74 5.00
CA LEU A 43 7.72 -8.48 5.21
C LEU A 43 8.46 -8.48 6.56
N LEU A 44 7.80 -8.89 7.63
CA LEU A 44 8.39 -8.95 8.97
C LEU A 44 9.45 -10.05 9.11
N ASP A 45 9.28 -11.19 8.44
CA ASP A 45 10.29 -12.26 8.43
C ASP A 45 11.57 -11.80 7.69
N MET A 46 11.42 -11.06 6.58
CA MET A 46 12.55 -10.52 5.81
C MET A 46 13.20 -9.30 6.47
N SER A 47 12.49 -8.57 7.33
CA SER A 47 12.98 -7.33 7.97
C SER A 47 14.14 -7.54 8.95
N LYS A 48 14.34 -8.77 9.41
CA LYS A 48 15.34 -9.13 10.44
C LYS A 48 15.23 -8.33 11.75
N ILE A 49 14.06 -7.72 12.01
CA ILE A 49 13.78 -6.98 13.24
C ILE A 49 13.88 -7.94 14.44
N LYS A 50 14.57 -7.50 15.48
CA LYS A 50 14.82 -8.23 16.72
C LYS A 50 14.17 -7.51 17.90
N LYS A 51 14.13 -8.19 19.07
CA LYS A 51 13.80 -7.52 20.34
C LYS A 51 14.73 -6.34 20.59
N ASN A 52 14.19 -5.31 21.20
CA ASN A 52 14.87 -4.08 21.57
C ASN A 52 15.30 -3.18 20.40
N ASN A 53 14.93 -3.53 19.16
CA ASN A 53 15.19 -2.65 18.03
C ASN A 53 14.35 -1.36 18.09
N THR A 54 14.91 -0.29 17.55
CA THR A 54 14.21 0.97 17.24
C THR A 54 13.77 0.93 15.78
N VAL A 55 12.47 0.98 15.54
CA VAL A 55 11.86 0.75 14.21
C VAL A 55 11.01 1.93 13.79
N LEU A 56 11.10 2.30 12.50
CA LEU A 56 10.16 3.21 11.86
C LEU A 56 9.20 2.40 10.97
N ASP A 57 7.90 2.54 11.21
CA ASP A 57 6.85 2.08 10.30
C ASP A 57 6.38 3.25 9.46
N LEU A 58 6.86 3.31 8.22
CA LEU A 58 6.61 4.41 7.28
C LEU A 58 5.32 4.19 6.51
N ALA A 59 4.45 5.21 6.50
CA ALA A 59 3.10 5.12 5.97
C ALA A 59 2.35 3.93 6.61
N CYS A 60 2.26 3.97 7.94
CA CYS A 60 1.74 2.88 8.75
C CYS A 60 0.25 2.59 8.53
N GLY A 61 -0.46 3.48 7.84
CA GLY A 61 -1.88 3.37 7.57
C GLY A 61 -2.68 3.18 8.85
N THR A 62 -3.56 2.20 8.86
CA THR A 62 -4.39 1.87 10.03
C THR A 62 -3.70 0.92 11.03
N GLY A 63 -2.38 0.71 10.92
CA GLY A 63 -1.55 0.10 11.95
C GLY A 63 -1.35 -1.41 11.86
N LEU A 64 -1.56 -2.06 10.71
CA LEU A 64 -1.40 -3.51 10.57
C LEU A 64 0.04 -3.97 10.86
N VAL A 65 1.02 -3.35 10.20
CA VAL A 65 2.44 -3.66 10.42
C VAL A 65 2.83 -3.24 11.84
N THR A 66 2.47 -2.02 12.24
CA THR A 66 2.73 -1.46 13.58
C THR A 66 2.31 -2.40 14.70
N LYS A 67 1.08 -2.95 14.64
CA LYS A 67 0.55 -3.87 15.65
C LYS A 67 1.39 -5.15 15.79
N LYS A 68 1.91 -5.65 14.68
CA LYS A 68 2.81 -6.82 14.70
C LYS A 68 4.23 -6.47 15.19
N LEU A 69 4.70 -5.25 14.89
CA LEU A 69 5.98 -4.74 15.37
C LEU A 69 6.03 -4.66 16.91
N ILE A 70 4.94 -4.28 17.59
CA ILE A 70 4.87 -4.23 19.06
C ILE A 70 5.34 -5.55 19.68
N ARG A 71 4.82 -6.68 19.18
CA ARG A 71 5.22 -8.01 19.67
C ARG A 71 6.66 -8.36 19.28
N LYS A 72 7.11 -7.89 18.13
CA LYS A 72 8.42 -8.25 17.57
C LYS A 72 9.57 -7.53 18.28
N VAL A 73 9.40 -6.24 18.60
CA VAL A 73 10.43 -5.47 19.31
C VAL A 73 10.39 -5.63 20.84
N GLY A 74 9.22 -5.99 21.38
CA GLY A 74 9.01 -6.13 22.83
C GLY A 74 9.01 -4.78 23.58
N SER A 75 8.96 -4.85 24.92
CA SER A 75 8.77 -3.66 25.77
C SER A 75 9.98 -2.72 25.83
N LYS A 76 11.19 -3.20 25.55
CA LYS A 76 12.42 -2.39 25.52
C LYS A 76 12.79 -1.85 24.14
N GLY A 77 12.08 -2.29 23.07
CA GLY A 77 12.23 -1.71 21.73
C GLY A 77 11.41 -0.42 21.60
N HIS A 78 11.61 0.33 20.51
CA HIS A 78 10.89 1.56 20.24
C HIS A 78 10.31 1.54 18.83
N ILE A 79 9.08 2.04 18.67
CA ILE A 79 8.40 2.13 17.38
C ILE A 79 7.95 3.57 17.16
N ASN A 80 8.39 4.15 16.06
CA ASN A 80 7.76 5.34 15.49
C ASN A 80 6.94 4.90 14.29
N ALA A 81 5.67 5.26 14.26
CA ALA A 81 4.74 4.94 13.17
C ALA A 81 4.22 6.24 12.58
N ILE A 82 4.48 6.47 11.29
CA ILE A 82 4.07 7.72 10.64
C ILE A 82 3.13 7.46 9.48
N ASP A 83 2.16 8.36 9.34
CA ASP A 83 1.27 8.46 8.17
C ASP A 83 0.86 9.91 7.95
N SER A 84 0.50 10.27 6.73
CA SER A 84 -0.02 11.59 6.40
C SER A 84 -1.53 11.72 6.65
N SER A 85 -2.25 10.59 6.71
CA SER A 85 -3.69 10.53 6.95
C SER A 85 -4.00 10.57 8.45
N GLU A 86 -4.71 11.61 8.87
CA GLU A 86 -5.18 11.73 10.25
C GLU A 86 -6.18 10.62 10.62
N SER A 87 -7.09 10.29 9.70
CA SER A 87 -8.07 9.22 9.90
C SER A 87 -7.39 7.85 10.11
N ALA A 88 -6.36 7.57 9.31
CA ALA A 88 -5.60 6.33 9.45
C ALA A 88 -4.88 6.26 10.81
N ILE A 89 -4.21 7.33 11.24
CA ILE A 89 -3.54 7.42 12.54
C ILE A 89 -4.53 7.24 13.70
N LYS A 90 -5.72 7.87 13.64
CA LYS A 90 -6.76 7.69 14.68
C LYS A 90 -7.19 6.23 14.81
N ILE A 91 -7.39 5.55 13.68
CA ILE A 91 -7.75 4.13 13.65
C ILE A 91 -6.60 3.27 14.19
N ALA A 92 -5.37 3.55 13.78
CA ALA A 92 -4.19 2.81 14.23
C ALA A 92 -4.01 2.89 15.75
N LYS A 93 -4.09 4.10 16.32
CA LYS A 93 -4.05 4.32 17.78
C LYS A 93 -5.12 3.51 18.52
N LYS A 94 -6.38 3.61 18.05
CA LYS A 94 -7.49 2.84 18.65
C LYS A 94 -7.27 1.33 18.57
N TRP A 95 -6.68 0.84 17.46
CA TRP A 95 -6.48 -0.60 17.25
C TRP A 95 -5.29 -1.17 18.00
N THR A 96 -4.22 -0.41 18.19
CA THR A 96 -3.04 -0.85 18.94
C THR A 96 -3.20 -0.72 20.45
N GLY A 97 -4.07 0.20 20.91
CA GLY A 97 -4.19 0.57 22.31
C GLY A 97 -3.04 1.44 22.80
N ASP A 98 -2.99 1.66 24.10
CA ASP A 98 -1.93 2.42 24.73
C ASP A 98 -0.68 1.53 24.92
N VAL A 99 0.39 1.86 24.21
CA VAL A 99 1.67 1.13 24.22
C VAL A 99 2.78 2.14 24.46
N LYS A 100 3.42 2.07 25.64
CA LYS A 100 4.42 3.08 26.11
C LYS A 100 5.55 3.35 25.13
N ASN A 101 5.99 2.37 24.37
CA ASN A 101 7.12 2.46 23.45
C ASN A 101 6.71 2.57 21.97
N LEU A 102 5.45 3.01 21.72
CA LEU A 102 4.91 3.28 20.39
C LEU A 102 4.48 4.73 20.25
N HIS A 103 5.05 5.43 19.26
CA HIS A 103 4.75 6.82 18.98
C HIS A 103 4.18 6.98 17.58
N PHE A 104 2.95 7.48 17.49
CA PHE A 104 2.32 7.82 16.21
C PHE A 104 2.52 9.30 15.89
N VAL A 105 3.01 9.58 14.69
CA VAL A 105 3.24 10.95 14.21
C VAL A 105 2.54 11.14 12.87
N ARG A 106 1.69 12.17 12.76
CA ARG A 106 1.18 12.60 11.46
C ARG A 106 2.26 13.39 10.75
N ALA A 107 2.81 12.83 9.67
CA ALA A 107 3.93 13.43 8.97
C ALA A 107 3.98 13.11 7.49
N ASP A 108 4.63 13.98 6.71
CA ASP A 108 4.99 13.75 5.31
C ASP A 108 6.33 13.01 5.24
N ALA A 109 6.35 11.83 4.64
CA ALA A 109 7.55 10.99 4.49
C ALA A 109 8.72 11.67 3.77
N GLU A 110 8.43 12.64 2.88
CA GLU A 110 9.48 13.41 2.19
C GLU A 110 10.16 14.46 3.05
N LYS A 111 9.54 14.84 4.17
CA LYS A 111 9.96 15.98 5.02
C LYS A 111 10.28 15.58 6.45
N VAL A 112 9.74 14.44 6.92
CA VAL A 112 9.91 14.02 8.32
C VAL A 112 11.38 13.82 8.65
N HIS A 113 11.74 14.24 9.85
CA HIS A 113 13.07 14.05 10.43
C HIS A 113 12.93 13.53 11.85
N PHE A 114 13.83 12.64 12.25
CA PHE A 114 13.97 12.13 13.60
C PHE A 114 15.43 12.27 14.02
N ASN A 115 15.68 12.73 15.24
CA ASN A 115 17.02 12.74 15.82
C ASN A 115 17.51 11.31 16.13
N THR A 116 16.57 10.37 16.34
CA THR A 116 16.85 8.96 16.58
C THR A 116 17.17 8.25 15.27
N LYS A 117 18.17 7.37 15.29
CA LYS A 117 18.49 6.47 14.18
C LYS A 117 17.79 5.13 14.36
N PHE A 118 17.27 4.58 13.27
CA PHE A 118 16.50 3.35 13.26
C PHE A 118 17.36 2.13 12.88
N ASP A 119 17.17 1.02 13.62
CA ASP A 119 17.74 -0.29 13.28
C ASP A 119 17.04 -0.85 12.01
N SER A 120 15.74 -0.55 11.87
CA SER A 120 14.94 -1.04 10.74
C SER A 120 13.86 -0.04 10.37
N ILE A 121 13.56 0.03 9.06
CA ILE A 121 12.42 0.79 8.52
C ILE A 121 11.54 -0.17 7.72
N THR A 122 10.23 -0.15 7.98
CA THR A 122 9.22 -0.89 7.21
C THR A 122 8.32 0.04 6.42
N CYS A 123 7.89 -0.38 5.22
CA CYS A 123 6.88 0.33 4.44
C CYS A 123 6.10 -0.68 3.59
N GLN A 124 4.81 -0.83 3.85
CA GLN A 124 3.95 -1.77 3.15
C GLN A 124 2.91 -1.03 2.29
N TYR A 125 2.91 -1.28 0.98
CA TYR A 125 1.94 -0.75 0.01
C TYR A 125 1.82 0.78 -0.04
N ALA A 126 2.95 1.49 0.15
CA ALA A 126 2.92 2.94 0.11
C ALA A 126 3.95 3.59 -0.83
N LEU A 127 5.05 2.91 -1.19
CA LEU A 127 6.14 3.51 -1.97
C LEU A 127 5.63 4.14 -3.29
N PHE A 128 4.68 3.52 -3.95
CA PHE A 128 4.10 3.99 -5.21
C PHE A 128 3.17 5.21 -5.06
N PHE A 129 2.79 5.59 -3.84
CA PHE A 129 2.03 6.82 -3.59
C PHE A 129 2.92 8.07 -3.43
N PHE A 130 4.22 7.91 -3.27
CA PHE A 130 5.10 9.06 -3.10
C PHE A 130 5.43 9.69 -4.46
N PRO A 131 5.11 10.98 -4.69
CA PRO A 131 5.46 11.65 -5.94
C PRO A 131 6.96 11.69 -6.20
N ASN A 132 7.75 11.80 -5.13
CA ASN A 132 9.21 11.78 -5.16
C ASN A 132 9.74 10.68 -4.23
N GLU A 133 9.63 9.42 -4.70
CA GLU A 133 10.08 8.26 -3.94
C GLU A 133 11.59 8.29 -3.66
N GLN A 134 12.40 8.87 -4.56
CA GLN A 134 13.83 8.99 -4.33
C GLN A 134 14.16 9.89 -3.15
N LYS A 135 13.38 10.98 -2.98
CA LYS A 135 13.52 11.85 -1.81
C LYS A 135 13.15 11.13 -0.53
N VAL A 136 12.05 10.36 -0.54
CA VAL A 136 11.63 9.54 0.60
C VAL A 136 12.70 8.50 0.93
N LEU A 137 13.17 7.73 -0.05
CA LEU A 137 14.17 6.67 0.16
C LEU A 137 15.51 7.24 0.71
N LYS A 138 15.99 8.36 0.14
CA LYS A 138 17.19 9.05 0.64
C LYS A 138 16.98 9.59 2.06
N ASN A 139 15.79 10.10 2.38
CA ASN A 139 15.46 10.55 3.72
C ASN A 139 15.45 9.37 4.71
N MET A 140 14.86 8.24 4.33
CA MET A 140 14.89 7.00 5.12
C MET A 140 16.33 6.55 5.39
N LYS A 141 17.20 6.54 4.33
CA LYS A 141 18.61 6.18 4.49
C LYS A 141 19.32 7.05 5.53
N LYS A 142 19.08 8.36 5.52
CA LYS A 142 19.65 9.29 6.51
C LYS A 142 19.19 9.01 7.93
N MET A 143 17.99 8.49 8.14
CA MET A 143 17.43 8.16 9.45
C MET A 143 17.81 6.77 9.96
N MET A 144 18.52 5.97 9.17
CA MET A 144 18.92 4.62 9.57
C MET A 144 20.29 4.62 10.24
N LYS A 145 20.49 3.66 11.13
CA LYS A 145 21.82 3.28 11.61
C LYS A 145 22.63 2.68 10.47
N GLU A 146 23.94 2.71 10.59
CA GLU A 146 24.82 1.90 9.75
C GLU A 146 24.42 0.42 9.86
N ASN A 147 24.45 -0.29 8.74
CA ASN A 147 23.96 -1.68 8.62
C ASN A 147 22.46 -1.88 8.97
N GLY A 148 21.71 -0.81 9.20
CA GLY A 148 20.25 -0.85 9.36
C GLY A 148 19.58 -1.49 8.15
N THR A 149 18.35 -1.99 8.32
CA THR A 149 17.62 -2.71 7.26
C THR A 149 16.34 -1.97 6.88
N ILE A 150 16.17 -1.69 5.58
CA ILE A 150 14.88 -1.27 5.05
C ILE A 150 14.15 -2.48 4.48
N THR A 151 12.83 -2.59 4.74
CA THR A 151 12.00 -3.67 4.17
C THR A 151 10.70 -3.09 3.64
N LEU A 152 10.46 -3.29 2.37
CA LEU A 152 9.35 -2.70 1.63
C LEU A 152 8.52 -3.78 0.96
N ALA A 153 7.20 -3.55 0.84
CA ALA A 153 6.32 -4.38 0.05
C ALA A 153 5.52 -3.54 -0.94
N VAL A 154 5.44 -4.00 -2.19
CA VAL A 154 4.68 -3.38 -3.28
C VAL A 154 3.88 -4.43 -4.04
N HIS A 155 2.85 -4.01 -4.79
CA HIS A 155 2.16 -4.90 -5.72
C HIS A 155 3.06 -5.24 -6.91
N GLY A 156 2.95 -6.47 -7.41
CA GLY A 156 3.57 -6.88 -8.66
C GLY A 156 2.82 -6.31 -9.88
N LYS A 157 3.51 -6.15 -10.99
CA LYS A 157 2.98 -5.50 -12.19
C LYS A 157 1.91 -6.30 -12.91
N TYR A 158 2.05 -7.61 -12.96
CA TYR A 158 1.29 -8.45 -13.89
C TYR A 158 0.18 -9.27 -13.26
N ASN A 159 -0.10 -9.10 -11.97
CA ASN A 159 -1.06 -9.96 -11.30
C ASN A 159 -1.85 -9.23 -10.22
N VAL A 160 -2.53 -8.14 -10.62
CA VAL A 160 -3.60 -7.60 -9.78
C VAL A 160 -4.94 -7.64 -10.55
N PRO A 161 -5.35 -8.83 -11.09
CA PRO A 161 -6.56 -8.93 -11.91
C PRO A 161 -7.81 -8.47 -11.16
N TYR A 162 -7.76 -8.46 -9.84
CA TYR A 162 -8.82 -7.86 -9.02
C TYR A 162 -9.14 -6.41 -9.41
N PHE A 163 -8.13 -5.61 -9.71
CA PHE A 163 -8.33 -4.24 -10.19
C PHE A 163 -8.43 -4.17 -11.71
N ASP A 164 -7.63 -4.92 -12.43
CA ASP A 164 -7.49 -4.82 -13.88
C ASP A 164 -8.78 -5.16 -14.60
N CYS A 165 -9.51 -6.20 -14.18
CA CYS A 165 -10.80 -6.56 -14.74
C CYS A 165 -11.79 -5.38 -14.78
N ILE A 166 -11.78 -4.54 -13.74
CA ILE A 166 -12.65 -3.38 -13.65
C ILE A 166 -12.03 -2.16 -14.33
N LEU A 167 -10.79 -1.82 -13.99
CA LEU A 167 -10.15 -0.58 -14.43
C LEU A 167 -10.00 -0.50 -15.94
N GLU A 168 -9.59 -1.57 -16.59
CA GLU A 168 -9.50 -1.62 -18.05
C GLU A 168 -10.86 -1.49 -18.72
N SER A 169 -11.91 -2.04 -18.13
CA SER A 169 -13.27 -1.93 -18.63
C SER A 169 -13.83 -0.52 -18.42
N VAL A 170 -13.63 0.06 -17.23
CA VAL A 170 -14.09 1.42 -16.91
C VAL A 170 -13.42 2.46 -17.81
N LYS A 171 -12.12 2.32 -18.10
CA LYS A 171 -11.37 3.26 -18.97
C LYS A 171 -11.95 3.39 -20.38
N LYS A 172 -12.67 2.37 -20.88
CA LYS A 172 -13.35 2.46 -22.19
C LYS A 172 -14.50 3.47 -22.20
N PHE A 173 -15.15 3.66 -21.05
CA PHE A 173 -16.28 4.60 -20.91
C PHE A 173 -15.85 5.94 -20.25
N ILE A 174 -14.83 5.88 -19.41
CA ILE A 174 -14.30 7.03 -18.65
C ILE A 174 -12.76 7.01 -18.77
N PRO A 175 -12.18 7.53 -19.87
CA PRO A 175 -10.71 7.46 -20.10
C PRO A 175 -9.86 8.11 -19.01
N ASP A 176 -10.39 9.13 -18.32
CA ASP A 176 -9.73 9.85 -17.23
C ASP A 176 -10.17 9.38 -15.82
N TYR A 177 -10.70 8.15 -15.72
CA TYR A 177 -11.23 7.60 -14.47
C TYR A 177 -10.20 7.66 -13.32
N LEU A 178 -8.97 7.28 -13.62
CA LEU A 178 -7.86 7.38 -12.65
C LEU A 178 -6.85 8.45 -13.11
N PRO A 179 -6.21 9.14 -12.15
CA PRO A 179 -5.11 10.03 -12.48
C PRO A 179 -3.94 9.21 -13.06
N LYS A 180 -3.34 9.72 -14.14
CA LYS A 180 -2.19 9.08 -14.79
C LYS A 180 -0.88 9.16 -14.00
N TYR A 181 -0.84 9.87 -12.90
CA TYR A 181 0.38 10.14 -12.15
C TYR A 181 0.16 10.00 -10.64
N PRO A 182 1.13 9.42 -9.91
CA PRO A 182 2.23 8.59 -10.44
C PRO A 182 1.71 7.21 -10.90
N GLU A 183 2.48 6.52 -11.74
CA GLU A 183 2.14 5.16 -12.15
C GLU A 183 2.24 4.21 -10.94
N MET A 184 1.14 3.55 -10.63
CA MET A 184 1.03 2.69 -9.43
C MET A 184 1.88 1.43 -9.52
N ASP A 185 2.14 0.95 -10.74
CA ASP A 185 2.89 -0.27 -11.04
C ASP A 185 4.38 -0.06 -11.33
N ARG A 186 4.90 1.18 -11.17
CA ARG A 186 6.29 1.53 -11.50
C ARG A 186 7.36 0.72 -10.76
N PHE A 187 7.00 0.07 -9.66
CA PHE A 187 7.87 -0.84 -8.91
C PHE A 187 7.44 -2.30 -9.03
N GLY A 188 6.60 -2.63 -10.00
CA GLY A 188 5.92 -3.92 -10.10
C GLY A 188 6.81 -5.08 -10.56
N THR A 189 8.08 -4.86 -10.95
CA THR A 189 9.04 -5.92 -11.25
C THR A 189 10.20 -5.91 -10.28
N LYS A 190 10.94 -7.05 -10.20
CA LYS A 190 12.13 -7.12 -9.35
C LYS A 190 13.20 -6.11 -9.79
N GLU A 191 13.33 -5.91 -11.09
CA GLU A 191 14.31 -5.02 -11.72
C GLU A 191 14.01 -3.56 -11.38
N THR A 192 12.79 -3.09 -11.64
CA THR A 192 12.38 -1.70 -11.38
C THR A 192 12.40 -1.38 -9.89
N PHE A 193 11.98 -2.34 -9.04
CA PHE A 193 12.00 -2.17 -7.60
C PHE A 193 13.42 -2.11 -7.05
N SER A 194 14.30 -3.03 -7.49
CA SER A 194 15.72 -3.03 -7.11
C SER A 194 16.43 -1.76 -7.55
N ALA A 195 16.19 -1.32 -8.78
CA ALA A 195 16.83 -0.12 -9.35
C ALA A 195 16.48 1.13 -8.51
N ALA A 196 15.20 1.30 -8.12
CA ALA A 196 14.77 2.43 -7.30
C ALA A 196 15.51 2.48 -5.95
N ILE A 197 15.72 1.32 -5.31
CA ILE A 197 16.39 1.21 -4.02
C ILE A 197 17.90 1.39 -4.15
N LYS A 198 18.50 0.84 -5.22
CA LYS A 198 19.93 1.03 -5.54
C LYS A 198 20.25 2.51 -5.83
N ASN A 199 19.39 3.20 -6.59
CA ASN A 199 19.54 4.63 -6.89
C ASN A 199 19.45 5.53 -5.66
N ALA A 200 18.79 5.08 -4.60
CA ALA A 200 18.77 5.76 -3.31
C ALA A 200 20.01 5.46 -2.44
N GLY A 201 20.92 4.63 -2.92
CA GLY A 201 22.20 4.31 -2.28
C GLY A 201 22.15 3.16 -1.27
N PHE A 202 21.13 2.31 -1.32
CA PHE A 202 21.10 1.09 -0.51
C PHE A 202 21.89 -0.06 -1.18
N SER A 203 22.35 -0.98 -0.37
CA SER A 203 23.14 -2.15 -0.76
C SER A 203 22.48 -3.47 -0.33
N LYS A 204 23.06 -4.60 -0.71
CA LYS A 204 22.63 -5.97 -0.35
C LYS A 204 21.11 -6.16 -0.55
N ILE A 205 20.64 -5.76 -1.72
CA ILE A 205 19.24 -5.78 -2.12
C ILE A 205 18.80 -7.22 -2.39
N ILE A 206 17.73 -7.67 -1.71
CA ILE A 206 17.09 -8.97 -1.93
C ILE A 206 15.62 -8.73 -2.20
N VAL A 207 15.11 -9.19 -3.35
CA VAL A 207 13.70 -9.12 -3.71
C VAL A 207 13.11 -10.53 -3.80
N LYS A 208 12.02 -10.77 -3.09
CA LYS A 208 11.23 -12.01 -3.17
C LYS A 208 9.82 -11.72 -3.69
N LYS A 209 9.34 -12.60 -4.55
CA LYS A 209 7.98 -12.59 -5.08
C LYS A 209 7.13 -13.57 -4.30
N PHE A 210 5.92 -13.15 -3.95
CA PHE A 210 4.89 -13.96 -3.33
C PHE A 210 3.58 -13.80 -4.10
N VAL A 211 2.82 -14.89 -4.22
CA VAL A 211 1.48 -14.86 -4.82
C VAL A 211 0.48 -15.32 -3.76
N PHE A 212 -0.47 -14.44 -3.48
CA PHE A 212 -1.59 -14.71 -2.58
C PHE A 212 -2.85 -14.96 -3.40
N LYS A 213 -3.79 -15.72 -2.84
CA LYS A 213 -5.13 -15.89 -3.42
C LYS A 213 -6.10 -14.99 -2.67
N TYR A 214 -6.94 -14.30 -3.42
CA TYR A 214 -8.01 -13.48 -2.85
C TYR A 214 -9.33 -13.80 -3.54
N SER A 215 -10.35 -14.15 -2.75
CA SER A 215 -11.70 -14.34 -3.25
C SER A 215 -12.61 -13.21 -2.75
N PRO A 216 -13.16 -12.40 -3.65
CA PRO A 216 -14.20 -11.44 -3.31
C PRO A 216 -15.59 -12.06 -3.19
N GLY A 217 -15.72 -13.39 -3.39
CA GLY A 217 -16.97 -14.11 -3.52
C GLY A 217 -17.41 -14.31 -4.97
N THR A 218 -18.72 -14.27 -5.24
CA THR A 218 -19.31 -14.33 -6.57
C THR A 218 -19.07 -13.03 -7.37
N PHE A 219 -19.36 -13.05 -8.67
CA PHE A 219 -19.28 -11.84 -9.50
C PHE A 219 -20.16 -10.70 -8.94
N SER A 220 -21.36 -11.00 -8.48
CA SER A 220 -22.25 -9.98 -7.91
C SER A 220 -21.68 -9.34 -6.64
N GLU A 221 -21.05 -10.13 -5.78
CA GLU A 221 -20.36 -9.62 -4.60
C GLU A 221 -19.14 -8.76 -4.97
N TYR A 222 -18.32 -9.22 -5.94
CA TYR A 222 -17.18 -8.48 -6.45
C TYR A 222 -17.59 -7.12 -7.02
N TRP A 223 -18.57 -7.10 -7.94
CA TRP A 223 -19.09 -5.92 -8.58
C TRP A 223 -19.71 -4.91 -7.60
N ASN A 224 -20.55 -5.38 -6.69
CA ASN A 224 -21.20 -4.54 -5.69
C ASN A 224 -20.21 -3.99 -4.68
N ASN A 225 -19.25 -4.78 -4.27
CA ASN A 225 -18.17 -4.34 -3.39
C ASN A 225 -17.35 -3.22 -4.02
N TYR A 226 -17.00 -3.34 -5.32
CA TYR A 226 -16.27 -2.30 -6.00
C TYR A 226 -17.04 -0.98 -6.02
N LYS A 227 -18.30 -1.00 -6.46
CA LYS A 227 -19.16 0.21 -6.52
C LYS A 227 -19.35 0.89 -5.16
N LYS A 228 -19.52 0.10 -4.12
CA LYS A 228 -19.78 0.60 -2.76
C LYS A 228 -18.61 1.40 -2.18
N HIS A 229 -17.41 1.16 -2.67
CA HIS A 229 -16.18 1.65 -2.07
C HIS A 229 -15.36 2.60 -2.96
N LEU A 230 -16.01 3.13 -3.99
CA LEU A 230 -15.44 4.21 -4.78
C LEU A 230 -15.33 5.49 -3.93
N SER A 231 -14.22 6.18 -4.08
CA SER A 231 -14.12 7.56 -3.56
C SER A 231 -15.16 8.45 -4.22
N LYS A 232 -15.59 9.50 -3.52
CA LYS A 232 -16.64 10.39 -4.04
C LYS A 232 -16.41 10.84 -5.49
N PRO A 233 -15.21 11.33 -5.91
CA PRO A 233 -14.99 11.72 -7.29
C PRO A 233 -15.10 10.58 -8.31
N LEU A 234 -14.70 9.36 -7.93
CA LEU A 234 -14.82 8.20 -8.81
C LEU A 234 -16.26 7.73 -8.91
N LYS A 235 -17.01 7.82 -7.79
CA LYS A 235 -18.44 7.51 -7.78
C LYS A 235 -19.24 8.46 -8.66
N GLU A 236 -18.98 9.76 -8.58
CA GLU A 236 -19.61 10.75 -9.44
C GLU A 236 -19.39 10.46 -10.93
N LYS A 237 -18.15 10.16 -11.33
CA LYS A 237 -17.84 9.74 -12.71
C LYS A 237 -18.58 8.46 -13.11
N PHE A 238 -18.63 7.47 -12.22
CA PHE A 238 -19.34 6.23 -12.49
C PHE A 238 -20.85 6.43 -12.60
N ASP A 239 -21.42 7.29 -11.74
CA ASP A 239 -22.85 7.58 -11.71
C ASP A 239 -23.29 8.39 -12.94
N SER A 240 -22.41 9.16 -13.58
CA SER A 240 -22.67 9.89 -14.83
C SER A 240 -22.88 8.98 -16.06
N LEU A 241 -22.50 7.71 -16.00
CA LEU A 241 -22.76 6.76 -17.08
C LEU A 241 -24.27 6.49 -17.24
N THR A 242 -24.72 6.34 -18.49
CA THR A 242 -26.09 5.93 -18.81
C THR A 242 -26.38 4.51 -18.30
N LYS A 243 -27.66 4.14 -18.19
CA LYS A 243 -28.05 2.77 -17.82
C LYS A 243 -27.46 1.72 -18.77
N PHE A 244 -27.45 2.01 -20.08
CA PHE A 244 -26.89 1.13 -21.11
C PHE A 244 -25.38 0.97 -20.95
N GLN A 245 -24.64 2.08 -20.76
CA GLN A 245 -23.20 2.02 -20.49
C GLN A 245 -22.86 1.24 -19.22
N LYS A 246 -23.65 1.41 -18.16
CA LYS A 246 -23.48 0.64 -16.90
C LYS A 246 -23.71 -0.85 -17.11
N ALA A 247 -24.70 -1.23 -17.90
CA ALA A 247 -24.97 -2.63 -18.23
C ALA A 247 -23.83 -3.24 -19.04
N ASN A 248 -23.39 -2.56 -20.12
CA ASN A 248 -22.27 -3.01 -20.95
C ASN A 248 -20.97 -3.14 -20.14
N LEU A 249 -20.67 -2.12 -19.32
CA LEU A 249 -19.50 -2.16 -18.43
C LEU A 249 -19.54 -3.37 -17.49
N ARG A 250 -20.72 -3.67 -16.92
CA ARG A 250 -20.90 -4.81 -16.02
C ARG A 250 -20.62 -6.14 -16.72
N GLU A 251 -21.15 -6.36 -17.92
CA GLU A 251 -20.90 -7.59 -18.70
C GLU A 251 -19.44 -7.69 -19.12
N MET A 252 -18.81 -6.62 -19.58
CA MET A 252 -17.37 -6.63 -19.89
C MET A 252 -16.49 -7.01 -18.70
N VAL A 253 -16.82 -6.53 -17.50
CA VAL A 253 -16.10 -6.91 -16.28
C VAL A 253 -16.37 -8.38 -15.94
N LYS A 254 -17.61 -8.85 -16.11
CA LYS A 254 -17.98 -10.24 -15.88
C LYS A 254 -17.18 -11.18 -16.78
N ASP A 255 -17.12 -10.88 -18.07
CA ASP A 255 -16.36 -11.69 -19.04
C ASP A 255 -14.88 -11.81 -18.65
N LYS A 256 -14.26 -10.69 -18.25
CA LYS A 256 -12.86 -10.68 -17.76
C LYS A 256 -12.67 -11.49 -16.48
N THR A 257 -13.71 -11.71 -15.67
CA THR A 257 -13.60 -12.51 -14.45
C THR A 257 -13.78 -14.00 -14.67
N LEU A 258 -14.23 -14.44 -15.86
CA LEU A 258 -14.51 -15.86 -16.15
C LEU A 258 -13.29 -16.76 -15.95
N GLU A 259 -12.11 -16.32 -16.38
CA GLU A 259 -10.86 -17.08 -16.21
C GLU A 259 -10.47 -17.33 -14.74
N TYR A 260 -10.96 -16.46 -13.82
CA TYR A 260 -10.74 -16.57 -12.38
C TYR A 260 -11.89 -17.23 -11.64
N THR A 261 -12.99 -17.54 -12.32
CA THR A 261 -14.20 -18.08 -11.71
C THR A 261 -14.09 -19.61 -11.57
N LYS A 262 -14.32 -20.11 -10.36
CA LYS A 262 -14.28 -21.52 -10.03
C LYS A 262 -15.63 -22.18 -10.33
N LYS A 263 -15.68 -23.53 -10.31
CA LYS A 263 -16.90 -24.32 -10.56
C LYS A 263 -18.07 -23.96 -9.61
N ASP A 264 -17.77 -23.49 -8.39
CA ASP A 264 -18.76 -23.04 -7.41
C ASP A 264 -19.23 -21.59 -7.63
N GLY A 265 -18.84 -20.95 -8.74
CA GLY A 265 -19.20 -19.58 -9.09
C GLY A 265 -18.44 -18.50 -8.35
N LYS A 266 -17.50 -18.85 -7.48
CA LYS A 266 -16.65 -17.89 -6.76
C LYS A 266 -15.44 -17.51 -7.59
N ILE A 267 -15.10 -16.22 -7.56
CA ILE A 267 -13.89 -15.68 -8.18
C ILE A 267 -12.72 -15.85 -7.21
N VAL A 268 -11.57 -16.30 -7.74
CA VAL A 268 -10.31 -16.40 -6.98
C VAL A 268 -9.20 -15.75 -7.80
N PHE A 269 -8.85 -14.53 -7.44
CA PHE A 269 -7.78 -13.79 -8.08
C PHE A 269 -6.41 -14.16 -7.50
N PRO A 270 -5.38 -14.38 -8.33
CA PRO A 270 -4.00 -14.31 -7.87
C PRO A 270 -3.65 -12.84 -7.56
N TRP A 271 -2.79 -12.64 -6.57
CA TRP A 271 -2.31 -11.32 -6.19
C TRP A 271 -0.81 -11.38 -5.95
N GLU A 272 -0.05 -10.89 -6.90
CA GLU A 272 1.39 -10.85 -6.80
C GLU A 272 1.86 -9.70 -5.92
N VAL A 273 2.82 -9.99 -5.06
CA VAL A 273 3.45 -9.01 -4.17
C VAL A 273 4.96 -9.20 -4.21
N LEU A 274 5.68 -8.11 -4.30
CA LEU A 274 7.13 -8.08 -4.16
C LEU A 274 7.50 -7.56 -2.78
N VAL A 275 8.37 -8.28 -2.08
CA VAL A 275 8.98 -7.83 -0.82
C VAL A 275 10.47 -7.68 -1.05
N LEU A 276 10.98 -6.49 -0.74
CA LEU A 276 12.38 -6.14 -0.85
C LEU A 276 12.95 -5.86 0.54
N THR A 277 14.16 -6.36 0.78
CA THR A 277 15.00 -5.91 1.90
C THR A 277 16.34 -5.43 1.37
N ALA A 278 16.90 -4.39 2.01
CA ALA A 278 18.20 -3.83 1.66
C ALA A 278 18.88 -3.25 2.90
N LYS A 279 20.19 -3.00 2.80
CA LYS A 279 21.04 -2.49 3.86
C LYS A 279 21.42 -1.03 3.63
N ASN A 280 21.49 -0.27 4.72
CA ASN A 280 22.16 1.03 4.76
C ASN A 280 23.66 0.80 5.01
N GLN A 281 24.46 0.92 3.96
CA GLN A 281 25.94 0.85 3.99
C GLN A 281 26.49 2.10 3.35
#